data_50eb7862d5ab7050eeeb4fed057734d8
#
_entry.id   50eb7862d5ab7050eeeb4fed057734d8
#
_cell.length_a   1.000
_cell.length_b   1.000
_cell.length_c   1.000
_cell.angle_alpha   90.00
_cell.angle_beta   90.00
_cell.angle_gamma   90.00
#
_symmetry.space_group_name_H-M   'P 1'
#
loop_
_entity.id
_entity.type
_entity.pdbx_description
1 polymer ?
#
loop_
_entity_poly.entity_id
_entity_poly.type
_entity_poly.pdbx_seq_one_letter_code
_entity_poly.pdbx_strand_id
1 'polypeptide(L)'
;MKILKTITVALILSFAVVNAQESLDFSGKKELVSPEIVGNNVTFRLKAPEAKSVKLMGNWLPPKGWEPGTVDLQKKEGGIWETTQTNLQPDLYTYSFIVDGVKVDDPNNVYLVRDIANVMNMVYIDGPKSEN
;
A
#
# COMPACT_ATOMS: atom_id res chain seq x y z
N MET A 1 -30.31 42.27 -29.56
CA MET A 1 -30.05 40.89 -30.03
C MET A 1 -28.63 40.41 -29.78
N LYS A 2 -27.62 41.24 -29.97
CA LYS A 2 -26.21 40.82 -29.70
C LYS A 2 -25.91 40.61 -28.21
N ILE A 3 -26.51 41.36 -27.30
CA ILE A 3 -26.34 41.27 -25.83
C ILE A 3 -26.90 39.95 -25.26
N LEU A 4 -28.06 39.47 -25.79
CA LEU A 4 -28.68 38.24 -25.34
C LEU A 4 -27.86 36.99 -25.65
N LYS A 5 -27.18 36.98 -26.81
CA LYS A 5 -26.25 35.89 -27.20
C LYS A 5 -25.00 35.84 -26.32
N THR A 6 -24.50 36.98 -25.89
CA THR A 6 -23.31 37.09 -25.02
C THR A 6 -23.62 36.61 -23.61
N ILE A 7 -24.82 36.88 -23.07
CA ILE A 7 -25.28 36.42 -21.77
C ILE A 7 -25.45 34.89 -21.74
N THR A 8 -26.00 34.31 -22.83
CA THR A 8 -26.17 32.85 -22.92
C THR A 8 -24.83 32.10 -22.95
N VAL A 9 -23.81 32.63 -23.64
CA VAL A 9 -22.48 32.03 -23.67
C VAL A 9 -21.77 32.14 -22.30
N ALA A 10 -21.94 33.28 -21.60
CA ALA A 10 -21.37 33.45 -20.26
C ALA A 10 -22.03 32.53 -19.23
N LEU A 11 -23.32 32.25 -19.36
CA LEU A 11 -24.04 31.33 -18.46
C LEU A 11 -23.65 29.86 -18.68
N ILE A 12 -23.31 29.47 -19.89
CA ILE A 12 -22.86 28.11 -20.21
C ILE A 12 -21.43 27.84 -19.68
N LEU A 13 -20.55 28.84 -19.64
CA LEU A 13 -19.21 28.70 -19.08
C LEU A 13 -19.21 28.57 -17.54
N SER A 14 -20.25 29.06 -16.84
CA SER A 14 -20.32 28.95 -15.38
C SER A 14 -20.72 27.55 -14.87
N PHE A 15 -21.24 26.68 -15.73
CA PHE A 15 -21.60 25.31 -15.32
C PHE A 15 -20.48 24.28 -15.43
N ALA A 16 -19.31 24.65 -15.98
CA ALA A 16 -18.20 23.73 -16.21
C ALA A 16 -17.23 23.59 -15.00
N VAL A 17 -17.47 24.27 -13.88
CA VAL A 17 -16.49 24.36 -12.77
C VAL A 17 -16.92 23.58 -11.51
N VAL A 18 -18.02 22.83 -11.52
CA VAL A 18 -18.59 22.24 -10.31
C VAL A 18 -18.19 20.77 -10.08
N ASN A 19 -17.36 20.17 -10.94
CA ASN A 19 -16.98 18.76 -10.78
C ASN A 19 -15.54 18.54 -10.31
N ALA A 20 -14.89 19.53 -9.72
CA ALA A 20 -13.55 19.41 -9.15
C ALA A 20 -13.55 19.31 -7.61
N GLN A 21 -14.68 19.01 -6.99
CA GLN A 21 -14.66 18.56 -5.59
C GLN A 21 -14.54 17.03 -5.61
N GLU A 22 -13.34 16.54 -5.39
CA GLU A 22 -13.18 15.19 -4.90
C GLU A 22 -14.04 15.05 -3.66
N SER A 23 -15.12 14.29 -3.77
CA SER A 23 -15.88 13.89 -2.60
C SER A 23 -14.96 13.01 -1.77
N LEU A 24 -14.48 13.53 -0.65
CA LEU A 24 -13.89 12.71 0.40
C LEU A 24 -15.02 11.82 0.92
N ASP A 25 -15.15 10.65 0.28
CA ASP A 25 -16.13 9.66 0.67
C ASP A 25 -15.64 8.97 1.94
N PHE A 26 -16.04 9.49 3.10
CA PHE A 26 -15.87 8.84 4.40
C PHE A 26 -16.88 7.70 4.62
N SER A 27 -17.65 7.30 3.63
CA SER A 27 -18.57 6.19 3.71
C SER A 27 -17.83 4.86 3.67
N GLY A 28 -17.29 4.44 4.81
CA GLY A 28 -17.08 3.04 5.22
C GLY A 28 -16.55 2.04 4.18
N LYS A 29 -15.78 2.47 3.17
CA LYS A 29 -14.99 1.51 2.40
C LYS A 29 -14.02 0.85 3.36
N LYS A 30 -14.21 -0.45 3.55
CA LYS A 30 -13.33 -1.27 4.36
C LYS A 30 -11.91 -1.05 3.86
N GLU A 31 -11.11 -0.28 4.60
CA GLU A 31 -9.71 -0.05 4.27
C GLU A 31 -9.01 -1.41 4.18
N LEU A 32 -8.15 -1.53 3.18
CA LEU A 32 -7.31 -2.72 3.05
C LEU A 32 -6.30 -2.71 4.19
N VAL A 33 -6.40 -3.67 5.09
CA VAL A 33 -5.46 -3.79 6.21
C VAL A 33 -4.18 -4.48 5.72
N SER A 34 -3.06 -3.77 5.83
CA SER A 34 -1.72 -4.30 5.57
C SER A 34 -0.69 -3.50 6.38
N PRO A 35 0.21 -4.15 7.11
CA PRO A 35 0.18 -5.57 7.48
C PRO A 35 -0.92 -5.87 8.52
N GLU A 36 -1.52 -7.04 8.44
CA GLU A 36 -2.42 -7.56 9.47
C GLU A 36 -1.68 -8.58 10.32
N ILE A 37 -1.59 -8.31 11.62
CA ILE A 37 -0.84 -9.14 12.58
C ILE A 37 -1.82 -9.93 13.42
N VAL A 38 -1.68 -11.27 13.41
CA VAL A 38 -2.43 -12.18 14.26
C VAL A 38 -1.43 -13.12 14.95
N GLY A 39 -1.12 -12.84 16.21
CA GLY A 39 -0.03 -13.51 16.90
C GLY A 39 1.31 -13.30 16.18
N ASN A 40 1.96 -14.38 15.79
CA ASN A 40 3.23 -14.36 15.06
C ASN A 40 3.05 -14.52 13.54
N ASN A 41 1.81 -14.41 13.06
CA ASN A 41 1.51 -14.48 11.64
C ASN A 41 1.19 -13.09 11.11
N VAL A 42 1.76 -12.73 9.98
CA VAL A 42 1.57 -11.43 9.35
C VAL A 42 1.10 -11.59 7.93
N THR A 43 -0.04 -11.01 7.63
CA THR A 43 -0.59 -10.98 6.28
C THR A 43 -0.34 -9.63 5.65
N PHE A 44 0.34 -9.64 4.52
CA PHE A 44 0.65 -8.46 3.71
C PHE A 44 -0.27 -8.43 2.50
N ARG A 45 -0.86 -7.27 2.23
CA ARG A 45 -1.80 -7.07 1.11
C ARG A 45 -1.48 -5.80 0.35
N LEU A 46 -1.62 -5.87 -0.96
CA LEU A 46 -1.49 -4.72 -1.85
C LEU A 46 -2.59 -4.74 -2.91
N LYS A 47 -3.25 -3.61 -3.11
CA LYS A 47 -4.19 -3.46 -4.22
C LYS A 47 -3.43 -3.01 -5.47
N ALA A 48 -3.31 -3.90 -6.43
CA ALA A 48 -2.63 -3.66 -7.70
C ALA A 48 -3.32 -4.46 -8.83
N PRO A 49 -4.51 -4.03 -9.28
CA PRO A 49 -5.34 -4.81 -10.20
C PRO A 49 -4.67 -5.07 -11.54
N GLU A 50 -3.88 -4.12 -12.03
CA GLU A 50 -3.20 -4.19 -13.34
C GLU A 50 -1.82 -4.86 -13.27
N ALA A 51 -1.31 -5.16 -12.07
CA ALA A 51 -0.01 -5.81 -11.91
C ALA A 51 -0.03 -7.24 -12.46
N LYS A 52 1.09 -7.64 -13.05
CA LYS A 52 1.34 -9.00 -13.53
C LYS A 52 2.02 -9.84 -12.45
N SER A 53 2.83 -9.22 -11.61
CA SER A 53 3.50 -9.85 -10.48
C SER A 53 3.63 -8.90 -9.30
N VAL A 54 3.46 -9.42 -8.10
CA VAL A 54 3.75 -8.70 -6.86
C VAL A 54 4.55 -9.63 -5.96
N LYS A 55 5.66 -9.12 -5.44
CA LYS A 55 6.51 -9.81 -4.47
C LYS A 55 6.60 -8.99 -3.19
N LEU A 56 6.80 -9.67 -2.08
CA LEU A 56 7.21 -9.09 -0.81
C LEU A 56 8.71 -9.29 -0.65
N MET A 57 9.43 -8.21 -0.39
CA MET A 57 10.81 -8.22 0.01
C MET A 57 10.87 -7.92 1.51
N GLY A 58 11.53 -8.74 2.29
CA GLY A 58 11.60 -8.57 3.74
C GLY A 58 12.94 -9.04 4.31
N ASN A 59 13.42 -8.36 5.37
CA ASN A 59 14.72 -8.67 5.99
C ASN A 59 14.77 -10.02 6.73
N TRP A 60 13.62 -10.67 6.96
CA TRP A 60 13.54 -12.02 7.53
C TRP A 60 13.62 -13.14 6.47
N LEU A 61 13.46 -12.78 5.20
CA LEU A 61 13.49 -13.75 4.11
C LEU A 61 14.95 -14.07 3.74
N PRO A 62 15.27 -15.35 3.49
CA PRO A 62 16.63 -15.74 3.15
C PRO A 62 17.08 -15.06 1.85
N PRO A 63 18.21 -14.35 1.86
CA PRO A 63 18.73 -13.68 0.67
C PRO A 63 19.20 -14.69 -0.39
N LYS A 64 19.17 -14.29 -1.65
CA LYS A 64 19.77 -15.03 -2.77
C LYS A 64 21.06 -14.35 -3.21
N GLY A 65 22.17 -14.78 -2.65
CA GLY A 65 23.46 -14.10 -2.87
C GLY A 65 23.45 -12.69 -2.29
N TRP A 66 23.62 -11.69 -3.13
CA TRP A 66 23.60 -10.27 -2.75
C TRP A 66 22.20 -9.64 -2.83
N GLU A 67 21.22 -10.37 -3.37
CA GLU A 67 19.84 -9.87 -3.50
C GLU A 67 19.05 -10.16 -2.23
N PRO A 68 18.24 -9.20 -1.76
CA PRO A 68 17.33 -9.41 -0.63
C PRO A 68 16.35 -10.56 -0.91
N GLY A 69 15.97 -11.27 0.15
CA GLY A 69 14.97 -12.33 0.05
C GLY A 69 13.59 -11.80 -0.36
N THR A 70 12.91 -12.55 -1.20
CA THR A 70 11.57 -12.23 -1.68
C THR A 70 10.65 -13.44 -1.67
N VAL A 71 9.34 -13.18 -1.57
CA VAL A 71 8.28 -14.17 -1.72
C VAL A 71 7.19 -13.62 -2.64
N ASP A 72 6.62 -14.48 -3.48
CA ASP A 72 5.53 -14.09 -4.38
C ASP A 72 4.22 -13.94 -3.61
N LEU A 73 3.43 -12.92 -3.95
CA LEU A 73 2.05 -12.78 -3.52
C LEU A 73 1.11 -13.46 -4.51
N GLN A 74 -0.04 -13.88 -4.01
CA GLN A 74 -1.11 -14.46 -4.80
C GLN A 74 -2.17 -13.41 -5.09
N LYS A 75 -2.60 -13.32 -6.34
CA LYS A 75 -3.70 -12.44 -6.76
C LYS A 75 -5.02 -13.02 -6.27
N LYS A 76 -5.79 -12.20 -5.57
CA LYS A 76 -7.14 -12.48 -5.07
C LYS A 76 -8.17 -11.66 -5.81
N GLU A 77 -9.43 -11.80 -5.45
CA GLU A 77 -10.52 -11.00 -5.99
C GLU A 77 -10.30 -9.50 -5.75
N GLY A 78 -10.85 -8.67 -6.62
CA GLY A 78 -10.74 -7.21 -6.52
C GLY A 78 -9.34 -6.63 -6.79
N GLY A 79 -8.44 -7.42 -7.40
CA GLY A 79 -7.08 -6.98 -7.70
C GLY A 79 -6.18 -6.84 -6.49
N ILE A 80 -6.51 -7.54 -5.40
CA ILE A 80 -5.71 -7.59 -4.18
C ILE A 80 -4.69 -8.72 -4.32
N TRP A 81 -3.44 -8.42 -3.97
CA TRP A 81 -2.37 -9.39 -3.85
C TRP A 81 -2.06 -9.63 -2.39
N GLU A 82 -1.86 -10.89 -2.01
CA GLU A 82 -1.75 -11.29 -0.62
C GLU A 82 -0.70 -12.37 -0.41
N THR A 83 0.02 -12.28 0.71
CA THR A 83 0.83 -13.36 1.28
C THR A 83 0.77 -13.33 2.80
N THR A 84 0.79 -14.51 3.43
CA THR A 84 0.90 -14.62 4.90
C THR A 84 2.24 -15.23 5.25
N GLN A 85 3.00 -14.52 6.06
CA GLN A 85 4.24 -14.99 6.65
C GLN A 85 3.95 -15.52 8.05
N THR A 86 4.32 -16.76 8.31
CA THR A 86 3.98 -17.46 9.56
C THR A 86 5.19 -17.59 10.47
N ASN A 87 4.93 -17.63 11.79
CA ASN A 87 5.94 -17.88 12.81
C ASN A 87 7.09 -16.86 12.81
N LEU A 88 6.80 -15.60 12.52
CA LEU A 88 7.80 -14.54 12.69
C LEU A 88 8.12 -14.40 14.19
N GLN A 89 9.39 -14.42 14.52
CA GLN A 89 9.82 -14.23 15.91
C GLN A 89 9.55 -12.78 16.35
N PRO A 90 9.38 -12.51 17.64
CA PRO A 90 9.29 -11.15 18.16
C PRO A 90 10.49 -10.31 17.75
N ASP A 91 10.29 -9.31 16.91
CA ASP A 91 11.33 -8.41 16.41
C ASP A 91 10.70 -7.26 15.61
N LEU A 92 11.55 -6.31 15.21
CA LEU A 92 11.22 -5.25 14.27
C LEU A 92 11.74 -5.64 12.88
N TYR A 93 10.80 -5.79 11.95
CA TYR A 93 11.11 -6.16 10.57
C TYR A 93 10.88 -5.01 9.60
N THR A 94 11.62 -5.03 8.50
CA THR A 94 11.46 -4.09 7.40
C THR A 94 11.07 -4.81 6.12
N TYR A 95 10.22 -4.19 5.33
CA TYR A 95 9.72 -4.76 4.08
C TYR A 95 9.38 -3.70 3.04
N SER A 96 9.26 -4.13 1.80
CA SER A 96 8.69 -3.39 0.68
C SER A 96 8.01 -4.36 -0.27
N PHE A 97 7.12 -3.86 -1.12
CA PHE A 97 6.61 -4.63 -2.26
C PHE A 97 7.48 -4.42 -3.49
N ILE A 98 7.45 -5.38 -4.39
CA ILE A 98 8.00 -5.25 -5.75
C ILE A 98 6.87 -5.54 -6.72
N VAL A 99 6.42 -4.52 -7.45
CA VAL A 99 5.31 -4.59 -8.40
C VAL A 99 5.89 -4.52 -9.81
N ASP A 100 5.75 -5.59 -10.57
CA ASP A 100 6.30 -5.69 -11.93
C ASP A 100 7.78 -5.24 -12.01
N GLY A 101 8.57 -5.63 -11.01
CA GLY A 101 9.99 -5.32 -10.92
C GLY A 101 10.32 -3.96 -10.27
N VAL A 102 9.34 -3.16 -9.89
CA VAL A 102 9.55 -1.84 -9.26
C VAL A 102 9.26 -1.92 -7.77
N LYS A 103 10.21 -1.47 -6.95
CA LYS A 103 10.04 -1.37 -5.49
C LYS A 103 9.04 -0.27 -5.16
N VAL A 104 8.05 -0.61 -4.33
CA VAL A 104 7.04 0.30 -3.82
C VAL A 104 6.81 0.09 -2.33
N ASP A 105 6.48 1.16 -1.62
CA ASP A 105 6.11 1.09 -0.22
C ASP A 105 4.66 0.62 -0.07
N ASP A 106 4.32 0.07 1.10
CA ASP A 106 2.94 -0.29 1.43
C ASP A 106 2.13 0.98 1.74
N PRO A 107 1.16 1.34 0.89
CA PRO A 107 0.36 2.55 1.11
C PRO A 107 -0.58 2.45 2.33
N ASN A 108 -0.79 1.24 2.85
CA ASN A 108 -1.66 1.00 4.00
C ASN A 108 -0.90 0.99 5.34
N ASN A 109 0.42 1.14 5.30
CA ASN A 109 1.27 1.17 6.49
C ASN A 109 2.00 2.52 6.60
N VAL A 110 1.68 3.28 7.64
CA VAL A 110 2.28 4.60 7.89
C VAL A 110 3.66 4.53 8.54
N TYR A 111 4.06 3.37 9.04
CA TYR A 111 5.35 3.20 9.69
C TYR A 111 6.46 2.96 8.68
N LEU A 112 7.35 3.92 8.59
CA LEU A 112 8.48 3.92 7.66
C LEU A 112 9.79 4.06 8.42
N VAL A 113 10.81 3.37 7.92
CA VAL A 113 12.20 3.59 8.28
C VAL A 113 12.96 4.03 7.05
N ARG A 114 13.88 4.94 7.25
CA ARG A 114 14.76 5.44 6.19
C ARG A 114 16.21 5.21 6.58
N ASP A 115 16.95 4.58 5.68
CA ASP A 115 18.41 4.58 5.70
C ASP A 115 18.98 5.55 4.65
N ILE A 116 20.28 5.48 4.38
CA ILE A 116 20.96 6.40 3.45
C ILE A 116 20.37 6.34 2.03
N ALA A 117 19.93 5.17 1.59
CA ALA A 117 19.56 4.87 0.20
C ALA A 117 18.11 4.42 0.04
N ASN A 118 17.46 3.97 1.11
CA ASN A 118 16.18 3.30 1.03
C ASN A 118 15.15 3.86 2.00
N VAL A 119 13.90 3.79 1.59
CA VAL A 119 12.73 3.87 2.46
C VAL A 119 12.07 2.51 2.45
N MET A 120 11.64 2.03 3.62
CA MET A 120 11.01 0.73 3.79
C MET A 120 9.90 0.84 4.83
N ASN A 121 8.87 0.04 4.71
CA ASN A 121 7.88 -0.08 5.76
C ASN A 121 8.41 -0.93 6.92
N MET A 122 7.88 -0.67 8.11
CA MET A 122 8.19 -1.45 9.33
C MET A 122 6.99 -2.24 9.78
N VAL A 123 7.25 -3.42 10.34
CA VAL A 123 6.29 -4.21 11.10
C VAL A 123 6.95 -4.71 12.37
N TYR A 124 6.26 -4.53 13.49
CA TYR A 124 6.74 -4.96 14.81
C TYR A 124 5.92 -6.15 15.30
N ILE A 125 6.59 -7.23 15.63
CA ILE A 125 5.99 -8.41 16.26
C ILE A 125 6.32 -8.36 17.75
N ASP A 126 5.26 -8.20 18.55
CA ASP A 126 5.40 -8.16 20.00
C ASP A 126 5.79 -9.54 20.56
N GLY A 127 6.49 -9.54 21.68
CA GLY A 127 6.91 -10.74 22.38
C GLY A 127 7.01 -10.53 23.87
N PRO A 128 7.31 -11.58 24.64
CA PRO A 128 7.52 -11.43 26.07
C PRO A 128 8.65 -10.40 26.29
N LYS A 129 8.32 -9.33 27.03
CA LYS A 129 9.31 -8.35 27.45
C LYS A 129 10.39 -9.09 28.22
N SER A 130 11.64 -8.96 27.82
CA SER A 130 12.75 -9.43 28.63
C SER A 130 12.70 -8.62 29.94
N GLU A 131 12.34 -9.26 31.03
CA GLU A 131 12.49 -8.69 32.35
C GLU A 131 14.00 -8.63 32.63
N ASN A 132 14.56 -7.43 32.52
CA ASN A 132 15.89 -7.08 33.02
C ASN A 132 15.76 -6.40 34.37
#